data_f0936e0071653556ca26e7b51e8ab975
#
_entry.id   f0936e0071653556ca26e7b51e8ab975
#
_cell.length_a   1.000
_cell.length_b   1.000
_cell.length_c   1.000
_cell.angle_alpha   90.00
_cell.angle_beta   90.00
_cell.angle_gamma   90.00
#
_symmetry.space_group_name_H-M   'P 1'
#
loop_
_entity.id
_entity.type
_entity.pdbx_description
1 polymer ?
#
loop_
_entity_poly.entity_id
_entity_poly.type
_entity_poly.pdbx_seq_one_letter_code
_entity_poly.pdbx_strand_id
1 'polypeptide(L)'
;MRETARGLLEALVIRVLGVASGGAFSEFRRIVIQDGSSFAIKDALKEVFPGRFKKVKPAAVELHATLDLLDESLSKVTLTADTASERAALPKASSLGGCLLLADRGYFDRDYLLELTEVGASFVIRAPKGLNPKVLDAFDAQGRRMPKFVGKPLKTLRIAKRGAVDLRVRWKVQGQFLECRLIVTWNASTKEFQYLATNLPPERYSVYEVAKAYRLRWQVELLFKEWKSYANRDYMDVMLLGGTGRTCMPSIPRTPPSSKGSFGQPSALLR
;
A
#
# COMPACT_ATOMS: atom_id res chain seq x y z
N MET A 1 24.23 2.11 -8.66
CA MET A 1 22.88 2.64 -8.36
C MET A 1 21.90 1.60 -7.79
N ARG A 2 21.84 0.35 -8.27
CA ARG A 2 20.94 -0.69 -7.71
C ARG A 2 21.32 -1.10 -6.28
N GLU A 3 22.60 -1.33 -6.00
CA GLU A 3 23.06 -1.64 -4.64
C GLU A 3 22.82 -0.52 -3.66
N THR A 4 22.93 0.74 -4.10
CA THR A 4 22.67 1.92 -3.25
C THR A 4 21.18 2.04 -2.92
N ALA A 5 20.27 1.78 -3.87
CA ALA A 5 18.82 1.82 -3.64
C ALA A 5 18.37 0.66 -2.72
N ARG A 6 18.95 -0.54 -2.91
CA ARG A 6 18.69 -1.70 -2.06
C ARG A 6 19.19 -1.46 -0.63
N GLY A 7 20.41 -1.01 -0.46
CA GLY A 7 20.96 -0.68 0.86
C GLY A 7 20.22 0.46 1.57
N LEU A 8 19.66 1.43 0.82
CA LEU A 8 18.79 2.47 1.37
C LEU A 8 17.44 1.89 1.83
N LEU A 9 16.88 0.95 1.08
CA LEU A 9 15.64 0.27 1.45
C LEU A 9 15.84 -0.58 2.71
N GLU A 10 16.89 -1.41 2.74
CA GLU A 10 17.28 -2.19 3.92
C GLU A 10 17.46 -1.28 5.15
N ALA A 11 18.24 -0.23 5.03
CA ALA A 11 18.48 0.72 6.11
C ALA A 11 17.18 1.41 6.56
N LEU A 12 16.27 1.72 5.65
CA LEU A 12 14.98 2.33 5.95
C LEU A 12 14.06 1.34 6.66
N VAL A 13 13.96 0.10 6.19
CA VAL A 13 13.14 -0.96 6.80
C VAL A 13 13.65 -1.25 8.21
N ILE A 14 14.95 -1.46 8.38
CA ILE A 14 15.59 -1.69 9.68
C ILE A 14 15.34 -0.50 10.61
N ARG A 15 15.58 0.73 10.15
CA ARG A 15 15.45 1.95 10.95
C ARG A 15 14.00 2.29 11.29
N VAL A 16 13.08 2.05 10.35
CA VAL A 16 11.66 2.39 10.52
C VAL A 16 10.93 1.35 11.33
N LEU A 17 11.18 0.08 11.10
CA LEU A 17 10.47 -1.02 11.78
C LEU A 17 11.22 -1.55 13.00
N GLY A 18 12.53 -1.26 13.13
CA GLY A 18 13.36 -1.83 14.19
C GLY A 18 13.48 -3.35 14.12
N VAL A 19 13.24 -3.96 12.95
CA VAL A 19 13.17 -5.43 12.79
C VAL A 19 14.49 -6.09 13.19
N ALA A 20 15.64 -5.49 12.86
CA ALA A 20 16.94 -6.03 13.21
C ALA A 20 17.32 -5.93 14.70
N SER A 21 16.60 -5.09 15.49
CA SER A 21 16.90 -4.82 16.90
C SER A 21 15.79 -5.24 17.85
N GLY A 22 14.90 -6.16 17.47
CA GLY A 22 13.77 -6.59 18.31
C GLY A 22 12.68 -5.51 18.46
N GLY A 23 12.56 -4.61 17.50
CA GLY A 23 11.55 -3.56 17.50
C GLY A 23 10.12 -4.09 17.39
N ALA A 24 9.14 -3.20 17.54
CA ALA A 24 7.71 -3.53 17.64
C ALA A 24 7.17 -4.45 16.52
N PHE A 25 7.77 -4.41 15.32
CA PHE A 25 7.34 -5.19 14.15
C PHE A 25 8.13 -6.48 13.92
N SER A 26 9.06 -6.84 14.80
CA SER A 26 9.88 -8.07 14.67
C SER A 26 9.09 -9.37 14.87
N GLU A 27 7.87 -9.28 15.40
CA GLU A 27 6.99 -10.45 15.60
C GLU A 27 6.36 -10.95 14.30
N PHE A 28 6.28 -10.11 13.27
CA PHE A 28 5.66 -10.51 12.01
C PHE A 28 6.58 -11.39 11.19
N ARG A 29 6.04 -12.54 10.76
CA ARG A 29 6.75 -13.45 9.85
C ARG A 29 7.07 -12.78 8.52
N ARG A 30 6.18 -11.91 8.04
CA ARG A 30 6.31 -11.13 6.81
C ARG A 30 5.62 -9.78 6.96
N ILE A 31 6.14 -8.77 6.28
CA ILE A 31 5.46 -7.48 6.13
C ILE A 31 5.18 -7.30 4.65
N VAL A 32 3.92 -7.44 4.29
CA VAL A 32 3.45 -7.53 2.91
C VAL A 32 2.84 -6.20 2.49
N ILE A 33 3.32 -5.62 1.41
CA ILE A 33 2.69 -4.48 0.75
C ILE A 33 1.87 -4.97 -0.44
N GLN A 34 0.61 -4.55 -0.50
CA GLN A 34 -0.25 -4.70 -1.66
C GLN A 34 -0.55 -3.32 -2.26
N ASP A 35 -0.17 -3.13 -3.51
CA ASP A 35 -0.45 -1.87 -4.22
C ASP A 35 -0.60 -2.10 -5.73
N GLY A 36 -1.15 -1.10 -6.44
CA GLY A 36 -1.38 -1.14 -7.86
C GLY A 36 -0.91 0.13 -8.57
N SER A 37 -0.60 0.00 -9.83
CA SER A 37 -0.25 1.13 -10.69
C SER A 37 -0.80 0.96 -12.10
N SER A 38 -1.45 2.03 -12.60
CA SER A 38 -2.01 2.06 -13.95
C SER A 38 -0.93 2.38 -14.99
N PHE A 39 -0.92 1.61 -16.08
CA PHE A 39 -0.05 1.77 -17.23
C PHE A 39 -0.90 1.98 -18.48
N ALA A 40 -0.63 3.05 -19.23
CA ALA A 40 -1.23 3.25 -20.54
C ALA A 40 -0.62 2.25 -21.53
N ILE A 41 -1.47 1.68 -22.38
CA ILE A 41 -1.08 0.76 -23.47
C ILE A 41 -1.58 1.33 -24.81
N LYS A 42 -1.33 0.63 -25.93
CA LYS A 42 -1.79 1.09 -27.26
C LYS A 42 -3.31 1.17 -27.32
N ASP A 43 -3.82 2.24 -27.88
CA ASP A 43 -5.27 2.52 -27.98
C ASP A 43 -6.04 1.44 -28.75
N ALA A 44 -5.36 0.69 -29.62
CA ALA A 44 -5.93 -0.46 -30.32
C ALA A 44 -6.46 -1.55 -29.35
N LEU A 45 -5.97 -1.59 -28.12
CA LEU A 45 -6.38 -2.58 -27.11
C LEU A 45 -7.52 -2.09 -26.19
N LYS A 46 -8.13 -0.93 -26.47
CA LYS A 46 -9.16 -0.31 -25.63
C LYS A 46 -10.40 -1.17 -25.39
N GLU A 47 -10.76 -2.03 -26.34
CA GLU A 47 -11.93 -2.92 -26.21
C GLU A 47 -11.66 -4.07 -25.22
N VAL A 48 -10.40 -4.51 -25.10
CA VAL A 48 -9.99 -5.59 -24.21
C VAL A 48 -9.58 -5.03 -22.83
N PHE A 49 -8.87 -3.91 -22.84
CA PHE A 49 -8.35 -3.25 -21.64
C PHE A 49 -8.80 -1.78 -21.60
N PRO A 50 -10.06 -1.50 -21.31
CA PRO A 50 -10.56 -0.14 -21.23
C PRO A 50 -9.88 0.63 -20.08
N GLY A 51 -9.40 1.84 -20.39
CA GLY A 51 -8.82 2.74 -19.38
C GLY A 51 -9.90 3.46 -18.57
N ARG A 52 -9.62 3.73 -17.31
CA ARG A 52 -10.47 4.49 -16.37
C ARG A 52 -10.69 5.93 -16.84
N PHE A 53 -9.68 6.50 -17.51
CA PHE A 53 -9.70 7.87 -18.06
C PHE A 53 -9.78 7.86 -19.59
N LYS A 54 -10.94 7.52 -20.14
CA LYS A 54 -11.16 7.28 -21.58
C LYS A 54 -10.62 8.38 -22.53
N LYS A 55 -10.64 9.66 -22.11
CA LYS A 55 -10.16 10.78 -22.92
C LYS A 55 -8.63 10.93 -22.95
N VAL A 56 -7.94 10.50 -21.89
CA VAL A 56 -6.49 10.68 -21.71
C VAL A 56 -5.73 9.37 -21.88
N LYS A 57 -6.35 8.27 -21.47
CA LYS A 57 -5.82 6.91 -21.55
C LYS A 57 -6.94 5.96 -21.96
N PRO A 58 -7.27 5.86 -23.26
CA PRO A 58 -8.38 5.03 -23.73
C PRO A 58 -8.19 3.56 -23.40
N ALA A 59 -6.94 3.08 -23.46
CA ALA A 59 -6.54 1.74 -23.08
C ALA A 59 -5.51 1.79 -21.96
N ALA A 60 -5.74 1.03 -20.90
CA ALA A 60 -4.83 0.93 -19.76
C ALA A 60 -4.98 -0.41 -19.02
N VAL A 61 -3.89 -0.88 -18.46
CA VAL A 61 -3.85 -2.01 -17.54
C VAL A 61 -3.43 -1.53 -16.16
N GLU A 62 -3.96 -2.14 -15.12
CA GLU A 62 -3.50 -1.96 -13.76
C GLU A 62 -2.64 -3.16 -13.37
N LEU A 63 -1.41 -2.87 -12.96
CA LEU A 63 -0.47 -3.86 -12.46
C LEU A 63 -0.48 -3.82 -10.95
N HIS A 64 -0.91 -4.92 -10.32
CA HIS A 64 -0.92 -5.09 -8.89
C HIS A 64 0.30 -5.90 -8.46
N ALA A 65 1.01 -5.39 -7.46
CA ALA A 65 2.20 -6.03 -6.90
C ALA A 65 1.99 -6.37 -5.42
N THR A 66 2.39 -7.58 -5.04
CA THR A 66 2.50 -8.01 -3.65
C THR A 66 3.98 -8.13 -3.32
N LEU A 67 4.50 -7.18 -2.55
CA LEU A 67 5.91 -7.09 -2.15
C LEU A 67 6.06 -7.53 -0.69
N ASP A 68 7.02 -8.42 -0.43
CA ASP A 68 7.48 -8.74 0.93
C ASP A 68 8.64 -7.83 1.28
N LEU A 69 8.50 -7.04 2.34
CA LEU A 69 9.53 -6.10 2.75
C LEU A 69 10.70 -6.75 3.46
N LEU A 70 10.49 -7.88 4.14
CA LEU A 70 11.55 -8.54 4.90
C LEU A 70 12.48 -9.32 3.97
N ASP A 71 11.92 -9.98 2.96
CA ASP A 71 12.68 -10.74 1.96
C ASP A 71 13.05 -9.90 0.74
N GLU A 72 12.61 -8.63 0.68
CA GLU A 72 12.73 -7.75 -0.50
C GLU A 72 12.28 -8.44 -1.80
N SER A 73 11.33 -9.33 -1.69
CA SER A 73 10.88 -10.19 -2.78
C SER A 73 9.49 -9.79 -3.28
N LEU A 74 9.33 -9.86 -4.59
CA LEU A 74 8.05 -9.71 -5.25
C LEU A 74 7.34 -11.06 -5.27
N SER A 75 6.37 -11.26 -4.39
CA SER A 75 5.71 -12.56 -4.24
C SER A 75 4.61 -12.80 -5.27
N LYS A 76 3.99 -11.74 -5.79
CA LYS A 76 2.94 -11.85 -6.81
C LYS A 76 2.84 -10.57 -7.64
N VAL A 77 2.61 -10.74 -8.95
CA VAL A 77 2.19 -9.68 -9.85
C VAL A 77 0.94 -10.13 -10.59
N THR A 78 -0.05 -9.25 -10.68
CA THR A 78 -1.30 -9.52 -11.39
C THR A 78 -1.61 -8.33 -12.30
N LEU A 79 -2.02 -8.61 -13.52
CA LEU A 79 -2.50 -7.62 -14.48
C LEU A 79 -4.02 -7.70 -14.57
N THR A 80 -4.68 -6.56 -14.52
CA THR A 80 -6.12 -6.43 -14.72
C THR A 80 -6.42 -5.26 -15.68
N ALA A 81 -7.63 -5.20 -16.21
CA ALA A 81 -8.07 -3.95 -16.84
C ALA A 81 -8.08 -2.81 -15.80
N ASP A 82 -7.69 -1.60 -16.21
CA ASP A 82 -7.64 -0.42 -15.32
C ASP A 82 -8.99 -0.08 -14.66
N THR A 83 -10.09 -0.58 -15.25
CA THR A 83 -11.46 -0.43 -14.72
C THR A 83 -11.85 -1.54 -13.75
N ALA A 84 -11.03 -2.58 -13.57
CA ALA A 84 -11.32 -3.67 -12.65
C ALA A 84 -11.21 -3.22 -11.17
N SER A 85 -11.81 -3.99 -10.27
CA SER A 85 -11.71 -3.72 -8.84
C SER A 85 -10.32 -4.13 -8.32
N GLU A 86 -9.62 -3.21 -7.68
CA GLU A 86 -8.34 -3.45 -7.02
C GLU A 86 -8.44 -4.59 -5.97
N ARG A 87 -9.62 -4.77 -5.36
CA ARG A 87 -9.88 -5.82 -4.35
C ARG A 87 -9.71 -7.23 -4.91
N ALA A 88 -9.98 -7.44 -6.19
CA ALA A 88 -9.81 -8.74 -6.84
C ALA A 88 -8.33 -9.20 -6.89
N ALA A 89 -7.39 -8.26 -6.73
CA ALA A 89 -5.97 -8.55 -6.71
C ALA A 89 -5.41 -8.83 -5.30
N LEU A 90 -6.23 -8.71 -4.26
CA LEU A 90 -5.80 -9.01 -2.88
C LEU A 90 -5.26 -10.43 -2.77
N PRO A 91 -4.21 -10.66 -1.97
CA PRO A 91 -3.76 -11.99 -1.63
C PRO A 91 -4.84 -12.72 -0.81
N LYS A 92 -4.89 -14.04 -0.89
CA LYS A 92 -5.82 -14.81 -0.07
C LYS A 92 -5.51 -14.60 1.42
N ALA A 93 -6.53 -14.28 2.23
CA ALA A 93 -6.36 -14.05 3.66
C ALA A 93 -5.66 -15.23 4.36
N SER A 94 -5.99 -16.47 3.98
CA SER A 94 -5.38 -17.70 4.51
C SER A 94 -3.85 -17.79 4.35
N SER A 95 -3.27 -17.04 3.39
CA SER A 95 -1.81 -17.00 3.19
C SER A 95 -1.09 -15.98 4.06
N LEU A 96 -1.82 -15.15 4.81
CA LEU A 96 -1.30 -14.01 5.56
C LEU A 96 -1.26 -14.22 7.09
N GLY A 97 -1.60 -15.38 7.62
CA GLY A 97 -1.52 -15.67 9.05
C GLY A 97 -0.13 -15.34 9.62
N GLY A 98 -0.07 -14.55 10.70
CA GLY A 98 1.17 -14.05 11.31
C GLY A 98 1.93 -12.99 10.48
N CYS A 99 1.31 -12.44 9.42
CA CYS A 99 1.88 -11.36 8.61
C CYS A 99 1.23 -10.01 8.94
N LEU A 100 1.91 -8.91 8.59
CA LEU A 100 1.36 -7.57 8.56
C LEU A 100 1.10 -7.16 7.11
N LEU A 101 -0.16 -6.86 6.76
CA LEU A 101 -0.54 -6.34 5.44
C LEU A 101 -0.62 -4.82 5.46
N LEU A 102 0.05 -4.18 4.51
CA LEU A 102 -0.02 -2.74 4.24
C LEU A 102 -0.65 -2.53 2.87
N ALA A 103 -1.77 -1.78 2.79
CA ALA A 103 -2.42 -1.53 1.51
C ALA A 103 -3.08 -0.15 1.44
N ASP A 104 -3.29 0.36 0.21
CA ASP A 104 -3.97 1.63 0.01
C ASP A 104 -5.50 1.45 0.01
N ARG A 105 -6.17 2.58 -0.10
CA ARG A 105 -7.63 2.72 0.00
C ARG A 105 -8.41 1.87 -1.01
N GLY A 106 -7.87 1.65 -2.20
CA GLY A 106 -8.51 0.82 -3.22
C GLY A 106 -8.71 -0.64 -2.80
N TYR A 107 -7.85 -1.12 -1.92
CA TYR A 107 -7.88 -2.47 -1.34
C TYR A 107 -8.73 -2.58 -0.06
N PHE A 108 -9.35 -1.50 0.41
CA PHE A 108 -10.15 -1.54 1.62
C PHE A 108 -11.45 -2.34 1.37
N ASP A 109 -11.57 -3.45 2.07
CA ASP A 109 -12.77 -4.30 2.06
C ASP A 109 -13.02 -4.84 3.46
N ARG A 110 -14.23 -4.62 3.99
CA ARG A 110 -14.57 -5.01 5.38
C ARG A 110 -14.69 -6.51 5.58
N ASP A 111 -15.17 -7.22 4.56
CA ASP A 111 -15.27 -8.67 4.60
C ASP A 111 -13.87 -9.27 4.65
N TYR A 112 -12.97 -8.76 3.81
CA TYR A 112 -11.57 -9.17 3.82
C TYR A 112 -10.84 -8.82 5.13
N LEU A 113 -11.12 -7.66 5.75
CA LEU A 113 -10.56 -7.33 7.08
C LEU A 113 -11.01 -8.30 8.17
N LEU A 114 -12.26 -8.77 8.08
CA LEU A 114 -12.77 -9.81 8.98
C LEU A 114 -12.01 -11.12 8.78
N GLU A 115 -11.89 -11.59 7.52
CA GLU A 115 -11.11 -12.78 7.17
C GLU A 115 -9.65 -12.71 7.67
N LEU A 116 -8.99 -11.55 7.48
CA LEU A 116 -7.62 -11.34 8.00
C LEU A 116 -7.55 -11.51 9.50
N THR A 117 -8.54 -10.98 10.23
CA THR A 117 -8.60 -11.09 11.68
C THR A 117 -8.79 -12.54 12.12
N GLU A 118 -9.65 -13.29 11.44
CA GLU A 118 -9.94 -14.71 11.72
C GLU A 118 -8.72 -15.62 11.51
N VAL A 119 -7.87 -15.31 10.52
CA VAL A 119 -6.64 -16.09 10.27
C VAL A 119 -5.43 -15.60 11.07
N GLY A 120 -5.61 -14.65 11.99
CA GLY A 120 -4.51 -14.10 12.79
C GLY A 120 -3.52 -13.24 12.00
N ALA A 121 -3.97 -12.63 10.90
CA ALA A 121 -3.20 -11.64 10.17
C ALA A 121 -3.44 -10.24 10.74
N SER A 122 -2.40 -9.41 10.73
CA SER A 122 -2.48 -8.00 11.05
C SER A 122 -2.52 -7.14 9.79
N PHE A 123 -3.13 -5.97 9.91
CA PHE A 123 -3.22 -5.05 8.78
C PHE A 123 -3.09 -3.58 9.19
N VAL A 124 -2.59 -2.74 8.26
CA VAL A 124 -2.75 -1.30 8.25
C VAL A 124 -3.16 -0.88 6.85
N ILE A 125 -4.43 -0.53 6.68
CA ILE A 125 -5.02 -0.23 5.38
C ILE A 125 -5.65 1.16 5.43
N ARG A 126 -5.39 1.96 4.39
CA ARG A 126 -6.04 3.26 4.27
C ARG A 126 -7.53 3.08 4.02
N ALA A 127 -8.35 3.67 4.88
CA ALA A 127 -9.79 3.56 4.81
C ALA A 127 -10.42 4.70 3.98
N PRO A 128 -11.55 4.48 3.29
CA PRO A 128 -12.24 5.51 2.53
C PRO A 128 -12.89 6.55 3.45
N LYS A 129 -13.03 7.80 2.96
CA LYS A 129 -13.64 8.92 3.70
C LYS A 129 -15.13 8.74 4.00
N GLY A 130 -15.80 7.91 3.22
CA GLY A 130 -17.25 7.68 3.34
C GLY A 130 -17.69 6.83 4.54
N LEU A 131 -16.72 6.29 5.30
CA LEU A 131 -17.02 5.42 6.44
C LEU A 131 -17.76 6.16 7.55
N ASN A 132 -18.68 5.43 8.19
CA ASN A 132 -19.42 5.93 9.34
C ASN A 132 -19.64 4.84 10.40
N PRO A 133 -18.55 4.25 10.96
CA PRO A 133 -18.67 3.29 12.03
C PRO A 133 -19.17 3.93 13.32
N LYS A 134 -19.68 3.09 14.23
CA LYS A 134 -19.91 3.48 15.61
C LYS A 134 -18.57 3.46 16.37
N VAL A 135 -18.26 4.53 17.08
CA VAL A 135 -17.09 4.64 17.94
C VAL A 135 -17.37 3.99 19.29
N LEU A 136 -16.59 3.00 19.64
CA LEU A 136 -16.68 2.28 20.91
C LEU A 136 -15.83 2.94 22.00
N ASP A 137 -14.64 3.43 21.62
CA ASP A 137 -13.76 4.19 22.48
C ASP A 137 -12.88 5.13 21.64
N ALA A 138 -12.27 6.14 22.26
CA ALA A 138 -11.48 7.14 21.58
C ALA A 138 -10.36 7.66 22.48
N PHE A 139 -9.17 7.85 21.87
CA PHE A 139 -7.97 8.34 22.55
C PHE A 139 -7.28 9.39 21.67
N ASP A 140 -6.59 10.34 22.32
CA ASP A 140 -5.68 11.23 21.60
C ASP A 140 -4.33 10.53 21.32
N ALA A 141 -3.42 11.24 20.63
CA ALA A 141 -2.10 10.70 20.29
C ALA A 141 -1.22 10.35 21.49
N GLN A 142 -1.54 10.84 22.70
CA GLN A 142 -0.87 10.57 23.94
C GLN A 142 -1.56 9.45 24.75
N GLY A 143 -2.59 8.80 24.20
CA GLY A 143 -3.34 7.75 24.87
C GLY A 143 -4.37 8.25 25.90
N ARG A 144 -4.63 9.56 25.97
CA ARG A 144 -5.64 10.11 26.88
C ARG A 144 -7.04 9.90 26.29
N ARG A 145 -7.93 9.34 27.10
CA ARG A 145 -9.30 9.01 26.68
C ARG A 145 -10.10 10.26 26.32
N MET A 146 -10.90 10.16 25.25
CA MET A 146 -11.78 11.22 24.74
C MET A 146 -13.27 10.81 24.85
N PRO A 147 -13.89 10.84 26.04
CA PRO A 147 -15.23 10.29 26.26
C PRO A 147 -16.32 10.93 25.39
N LYS A 148 -16.12 12.19 24.97
CA LYS A 148 -17.07 12.93 24.12
C LYS A 148 -17.32 12.29 22.74
N PHE A 149 -16.47 11.36 22.31
CA PHE A 149 -16.57 10.67 21.02
C PHE A 149 -17.25 9.30 21.14
N VAL A 150 -17.25 8.72 22.34
CA VAL A 150 -17.77 7.37 22.59
C VAL A 150 -19.26 7.28 22.28
N GLY A 151 -19.67 6.20 21.64
CA GLY A 151 -21.05 5.90 21.28
C GLY A 151 -21.57 6.61 20.04
N LYS A 152 -20.82 7.55 19.48
CA LYS A 152 -21.22 8.38 18.33
C LYS A 152 -20.79 7.77 16.99
N PRO A 153 -21.52 8.03 15.89
CA PRO A 153 -21.06 7.74 14.54
C PRO A 153 -19.87 8.63 14.15
N LEU A 154 -18.89 8.08 13.41
CA LEU A 154 -17.68 8.80 12.99
C LEU A 154 -17.97 10.16 12.34
N LYS A 155 -18.94 10.22 11.45
CA LYS A 155 -19.28 11.45 10.69
C LYS A 155 -19.80 12.59 11.57
N THR A 156 -20.26 12.31 12.78
CA THR A 156 -20.75 13.34 13.72
C THR A 156 -19.64 13.91 14.60
N LEU A 157 -18.43 13.36 14.52
CA LEU A 157 -17.31 13.78 15.35
C LEU A 157 -16.68 15.06 14.80
N ARG A 158 -16.46 16.03 15.69
CA ARG A 158 -15.64 17.21 15.40
C ARG A 158 -14.18 16.95 15.80
N ILE A 159 -13.43 16.35 14.89
CA ILE A 159 -12.01 16.03 15.10
C ILE A 159 -11.19 17.27 14.80
N ALA A 160 -10.24 17.60 15.70
CA ALA A 160 -9.33 18.72 15.51
C ALA A 160 -8.33 18.42 14.37
N LYS A 161 -7.97 19.47 13.61
CA LYS A 161 -6.97 19.39 12.52
C LYS A 161 -5.52 19.38 13.05
N ARG A 162 -5.32 18.91 14.28
CA ARG A 162 -4.01 18.82 14.95
C ARG A 162 -3.91 17.50 15.69
N GLY A 163 -2.73 16.88 15.60
CA GLY A 163 -2.47 15.59 16.23
C GLY A 163 -3.13 14.43 15.49
N ALA A 164 -3.17 13.29 16.16
CA ALA A 164 -3.85 12.09 15.71
C ALA A 164 -4.92 11.69 16.74
N VAL A 165 -5.97 11.01 16.28
CA VAL A 165 -6.99 10.42 17.13
C VAL A 165 -7.03 8.93 16.84
N ASP A 166 -7.04 8.12 17.87
CA ASP A 166 -7.17 6.67 17.83
C ASP A 166 -8.56 6.27 18.27
N LEU A 167 -9.34 5.76 17.34
CA LEU A 167 -10.73 5.38 17.57
C LEU A 167 -10.86 3.86 17.55
N ARG A 168 -11.38 3.25 18.60
CA ARG A 168 -11.89 1.89 18.52
C ARG A 168 -13.27 1.93 17.92
N VAL A 169 -13.46 1.27 16.76
CA VAL A 169 -14.69 1.33 15.97
C VAL A 169 -15.24 -0.05 15.72
N ARG A 170 -16.55 -0.11 15.43
CA ARG A 170 -17.26 -1.33 15.08
C ARG A 170 -18.05 -1.16 13.81
N TRP A 171 -17.94 -2.15 12.91
CA TRP A 171 -18.82 -2.32 11.76
C TRP A 171 -19.61 -3.62 11.86
N LYS A 172 -20.79 -3.65 11.30
CA LYS A 172 -21.51 -4.89 11.02
C LYS A 172 -21.07 -5.40 9.64
N VAL A 173 -20.64 -6.65 9.56
CA VAL A 173 -20.11 -7.31 8.37
C VAL A 173 -20.68 -8.73 8.33
N GLN A 174 -21.45 -9.08 7.30
CA GLN A 174 -22.03 -10.43 7.14
C GLN A 174 -22.72 -11.00 8.41
N GLY A 175 -23.43 -10.17 9.14
CA GLY A 175 -24.09 -10.58 10.40
C GLY A 175 -23.19 -10.56 11.64
N GLN A 176 -21.88 -10.49 11.49
CA GLN A 176 -20.89 -10.41 12.55
C GLN A 176 -20.46 -8.96 12.83
N PHE A 177 -19.67 -8.75 13.86
CA PHE A 177 -19.06 -7.47 14.16
C PHE A 177 -17.56 -7.50 13.95
N LEU A 178 -17.06 -6.65 13.05
CA LEU A 178 -15.65 -6.34 12.91
C LEU A 178 -15.34 -5.15 13.83
N GLU A 179 -14.48 -5.36 14.81
CA GLU A 179 -13.89 -4.30 15.64
C GLU A 179 -12.45 -4.06 15.20
N CYS A 180 -12.09 -2.81 15.01
CA CYS A 180 -10.72 -2.43 14.75
C CYS A 180 -10.43 -1.01 15.24
N ARG A 181 -9.17 -0.60 15.17
CA ARG A 181 -8.76 0.77 15.38
C ARG A 181 -8.87 1.55 14.07
N LEU A 182 -9.27 2.80 14.17
CA LEU A 182 -9.27 3.76 13.08
C LEU A 182 -8.44 4.97 13.51
N ILE A 183 -7.23 5.05 13.03
CA ILE A 183 -6.33 6.17 13.31
C ILE A 183 -6.67 7.29 12.33
N VAL A 184 -7.02 8.46 12.88
CA VAL A 184 -7.43 9.64 12.12
C VAL A 184 -6.35 10.70 12.25
N THR A 185 -5.80 11.13 11.12
CA THR A 185 -4.80 12.20 11.05
C THR A 185 -5.23 13.28 10.06
N TRP A 186 -4.79 14.51 10.28
CA TRP A 186 -5.00 15.60 9.33
C TRP A 186 -3.79 15.73 8.40
N ASN A 187 -4.03 15.67 7.10
CA ASN A 187 -3.01 15.97 6.10
C ASN A 187 -3.13 17.45 5.69
N ALA A 188 -2.15 18.25 6.08
CA ALA A 188 -2.14 19.69 5.79
C ALA A 188 -1.97 20.00 4.29
N SER A 189 -1.25 19.17 3.55
CA SER A 189 -0.99 19.35 2.12
C SER A 189 -2.25 19.16 1.27
N THR A 190 -3.04 18.10 1.58
CA THR A 190 -4.29 17.82 0.85
C THR A 190 -5.51 18.47 1.52
N LYS A 191 -5.35 19.07 2.70
CA LYS A 191 -6.43 19.65 3.54
C LYS A 191 -7.55 18.65 3.83
N GLU A 192 -7.17 17.40 4.15
CA GLU A 192 -8.11 16.30 4.32
C GLU A 192 -7.73 15.42 5.51
N PHE A 193 -8.74 14.80 6.14
CA PHE A 193 -8.51 13.72 7.09
C PHE A 193 -8.11 12.45 6.36
N GLN A 194 -7.11 11.77 6.90
CA GLN A 194 -6.69 10.43 6.51
C GLN A 194 -7.10 9.45 7.60
N TYR A 195 -7.54 8.27 7.17
CA TYR A 195 -8.02 7.21 8.04
C TYR A 195 -7.19 5.95 7.78
N LEU A 196 -6.57 5.39 8.82
CA LEU A 196 -5.89 4.10 8.76
C LEU A 196 -6.66 3.11 9.64
N ALA A 197 -7.20 2.07 9.01
CA ALA A 197 -7.82 0.95 9.72
C ALA A 197 -6.74 -0.07 10.08
N THR A 198 -6.77 -0.58 11.32
CA THR A 198 -5.80 -1.56 11.80
C THR A 198 -6.39 -2.40 12.94
N ASN A 199 -5.95 -3.67 13.05
CA ASN A 199 -6.20 -4.53 14.19
C ASN A 199 -5.00 -4.64 15.15
N LEU A 200 -3.94 -3.86 14.91
CA LEU A 200 -2.76 -3.83 15.79
C LEU A 200 -3.14 -3.34 17.20
N PRO A 201 -2.74 -4.05 18.27
CA PRO A 201 -3.10 -3.68 19.65
C PRO A 201 -2.44 -2.36 20.06
N PRO A 202 -3.20 -1.43 20.69
CA PRO A 202 -2.69 -0.11 21.05
C PRO A 202 -1.59 -0.14 22.12
N GLU A 203 -1.56 -1.18 22.93
CA GLU A 203 -0.57 -1.40 24.00
C GLU A 203 0.84 -1.61 23.44
N ARG A 204 0.93 -2.17 22.22
CA ARG A 204 2.20 -2.45 21.54
C ARG A 204 2.50 -1.48 20.40
N TYR A 205 1.46 -0.93 19.78
CA TYR A 205 1.58 -0.09 18.58
C TYR A 205 0.86 1.24 18.78
N SER A 206 1.61 2.25 19.12
CA SER A 206 1.13 3.62 19.20
C SER A 206 0.61 4.12 17.84
N VAL A 207 -0.14 5.21 17.82
CA VAL A 207 -0.60 5.87 16.59
C VAL A 207 0.57 6.25 15.68
N TYR A 208 1.72 6.59 16.26
CA TYR A 208 2.92 6.97 15.51
C TYR A 208 3.59 5.77 14.85
N GLU A 209 3.64 4.63 15.52
CA GLU A 209 4.18 3.39 14.97
C GLU A 209 3.32 2.87 13.82
N VAL A 210 1.99 2.88 13.97
CA VAL A 210 1.08 2.50 12.89
C VAL A 210 1.24 3.43 11.68
N ALA A 211 1.30 4.75 11.89
CA ALA A 211 1.51 5.71 10.82
C ALA A 211 2.90 5.55 10.16
N LYS A 212 3.90 5.16 10.94
CA LYS A 212 5.27 4.90 10.49
C LYS A 212 5.33 3.64 9.63
N ALA A 213 4.68 2.55 10.07
CA ALA A 213 4.55 1.32 9.30
C ALA A 213 3.83 1.59 7.96
N TYR A 214 2.70 2.32 7.99
CA TYR A 214 1.97 2.62 6.76
C TYR A 214 2.81 3.39 5.72
N ARG A 215 3.73 4.26 6.14
CA ARG A 215 4.62 4.97 5.21
C ARG A 215 5.52 4.05 4.41
N LEU A 216 5.83 2.85 4.91
CA LEU A 216 6.61 1.87 4.15
C LEU A 216 5.90 1.40 2.89
N ARG A 217 4.57 1.47 2.84
CA ARG A 217 3.81 1.18 1.62
C ARG A 217 4.37 1.95 0.40
N TRP A 218 4.92 3.13 0.64
CA TRP A 218 5.46 3.96 -0.46
C TRP A 218 6.67 3.35 -1.18
N GLN A 219 7.30 2.33 -0.62
CA GLN A 219 8.42 1.64 -1.27
C GLN A 219 7.99 0.96 -2.59
N VAL A 220 6.77 0.45 -2.66
CA VAL A 220 6.25 -0.14 -3.89
C VAL A 220 6.05 0.90 -5.00
N GLU A 221 5.79 2.16 -4.66
CA GLU A 221 5.70 3.24 -5.64
C GLU A 221 7.04 3.53 -6.34
N LEU A 222 8.15 3.34 -5.63
CA LEU A 222 9.50 3.42 -6.21
C LEU A 222 9.71 2.30 -7.22
N LEU A 223 9.27 1.08 -6.90
CA LEU A 223 9.29 -0.06 -7.82
C LEU A 223 8.47 0.24 -9.07
N PHE A 224 7.25 0.75 -8.93
CA PHE A 224 6.42 1.11 -10.08
C PHE A 224 7.01 2.25 -10.93
N LYS A 225 7.67 3.25 -10.30
CA LYS A 225 8.37 4.31 -11.03
C LYS A 225 9.52 3.74 -11.85
N GLU A 226 10.28 2.83 -11.27
CA GLU A 226 11.36 2.14 -11.95
C GLU A 226 10.82 1.35 -13.15
N TRP A 227 9.77 0.55 -12.96
CA TRP A 227 9.13 -0.18 -14.05
C TRP A 227 8.59 0.74 -15.14
N LYS A 228 7.95 1.86 -14.81
CA LYS A 228 7.48 2.84 -15.80
C LYS A 228 8.62 3.49 -16.59
N SER A 229 9.79 3.64 -15.97
CA SER A 229 10.97 4.18 -16.64
C SER A 229 11.59 3.20 -17.63
N TYR A 230 11.50 1.90 -17.35
CA TYR A 230 12.08 0.85 -18.20
C TYR A 230 11.07 0.23 -19.18
N ALA A 231 9.78 0.26 -18.88
CA ALA A 231 8.73 -0.24 -19.75
C ALA A 231 8.44 0.78 -20.84
N ASN A 232 9.20 0.72 -21.92
CA ASN A 232 8.76 1.32 -23.18
C ASN A 232 7.36 0.76 -23.52
N ARG A 233 6.45 1.59 -24.10
CA ARG A 233 5.09 1.15 -24.47
C ARG A 233 5.08 -0.18 -25.25
N ASP A 234 6.09 -0.37 -26.11
CA ASP A 234 6.24 -1.59 -26.91
C ASP A 234 6.48 -2.86 -26.10
N TYR A 235 7.13 -2.76 -24.94
CA TYR A 235 7.41 -3.91 -24.08
C TYR A 235 6.15 -4.42 -23.34
N MET A 236 5.29 -3.51 -22.89
CA MET A 236 4.01 -3.86 -22.26
C MET A 236 3.05 -4.52 -23.25
N ASP A 237 3.05 -4.06 -24.52
CA ASP A 237 2.24 -4.66 -25.58
C ASP A 237 2.66 -6.11 -25.89
N VAL A 238 3.97 -6.39 -25.92
CA VAL A 238 4.48 -7.76 -26.12
C VAL A 238 4.08 -8.69 -24.96
N MET A 239 4.12 -8.20 -23.71
CA MET A 239 3.68 -8.99 -22.55
C MET A 239 2.18 -9.34 -22.62
N LEU A 240 1.34 -8.41 -23.09
CA LEU A 240 -0.11 -8.61 -23.20
C LEU A 240 -0.51 -9.50 -24.38
N LEU A 241 0.19 -9.40 -25.50
CA LEU A 241 -0.09 -10.18 -26.70
C LEU A 241 0.51 -11.59 -26.69
N GLY A 242 1.61 -11.79 -25.90
CA GLY A 242 2.23 -13.12 -25.73
C GLY A 242 1.56 -14.03 -24.71
N GLY A 243 0.55 -13.54 -23.98
CA GLY A 243 -0.03 -14.19 -22.79
C GLY A 243 -1.31 -14.94 -23.03
N THR A 244 -1.47 -15.74 -24.07
CA THR A 244 -2.49 -16.78 -24.09
C THR A 244 -1.99 -18.01 -23.32
N GLY A 245 -2.14 -18.00 -22.00
CA GLY A 245 -2.24 -19.23 -21.23
C GLY A 245 -1.10 -19.64 -20.29
N ARG A 246 0.00 -18.93 -20.13
CA ARG A 246 0.96 -19.17 -19.03
C ARG A 246 1.62 -17.88 -18.61
N THR A 247 1.60 -17.57 -17.32
CA THR A 247 2.31 -16.46 -16.70
C THR A 247 3.82 -16.71 -16.76
N CYS A 248 4.43 -16.51 -17.93
CA CYS A 248 5.88 -16.42 -18.03
C CYS A 248 6.25 -14.96 -17.70
N MET A 249 6.68 -14.72 -16.48
CA MET A 249 7.42 -13.51 -16.18
C MET A 249 8.71 -13.52 -17.01
N PRO A 250 8.99 -12.48 -17.84
CA PRO A 250 10.34 -12.33 -18.34
C PRO A 250 11.24 -12.12 -17.14
N SER A 251 12.30 -12.92 -17.05
CA SER A 251 13.39 -12.70 -16.10
C SER A 251 13.82 -11.24 -16.21
N ILE A 252 13.74 -10.49 -15.12
CA ILE A 252 14.23 -9.11 -15.05
C ILE A 252 15.69 -9.14 -15.55
N PRO A 253 16.05 -8.38 -16.60
CA PRO A 253 17.43 -8.39 -17.11
C PRO A 253 18.38 -8.04 -15.98
N ARG A 254 19.26 -8.95 -15.61
CA ARG A 254 20.25 -8.73 -14.54
C ARG A 254 21.30 -7.69 -14.89
N THR A 255 21.31 -7.19 -16.15
CA THR A 255 22.25 -6.17 -16.60
C THR A 255 21.55 -5.19 -17.53
N PRO A 256 21.67 -3.87 -17.33
CA PRO A 256 21.25 -2.89 -18.33
C PRO A 256 22.16 -3.01 -19.57
N PRO A 257 21.65 -2.74 -20.78
CA PRO A 257 22.51 -2.63 -21.96
C PRO A 257 23.54 -1.52 -21.70
N SER A 258 24.80 -1.81 -21.95
CA SER A 258 25.91 -0.87 -21.85
C SER A 258 25.70 0.23 -22.89
N SER A 259 25.20 1.39 -22.49
CA SER A 259 25.24 2.59 -23.30
C SER A 259 26.69 3.11 -23.32
N LYS A 260 27.43 2.80 -24.37
CA LYS A 260 28.59 3.58 -24.76
C LYS A 260 28.10 4.96 -25.24
N GLY A 261 28.07 5.90 -24.32
CA GLY A 261 27.83 7.31 -24.57
C GLY A 261 28.93 8.09 -23.85
N SER A 262 29.89 8.58 -24.60
CA SER A 262 30.96 9.47 -24.17
C SER A 262 30.37 10.75 -23.55
N PHE A 263 30.51 10.94 -22.26
CA PHE A 263 30.31 12.23 -21.62
C PHE A 263 31.66 12.91 -21.40
N GLY A 264 31.86 14.02 -22.13
CA GLY A 264 32.97 14.95 -21.95
C GLY A 264 32.97 15.51 -20.52
N GLN A 265 34.13 15.67 -19.98
CA GLN A 265 34.39 16.34 -18.71
C GLN A 265 33.98 17.81 -18.78
N PRO A 266 33.33 18.37 -17.75
CA PRO A 266 33.37 19.81 -17.50
C PRO A 266 34.59 20.17 -16.67
N SER A 267 35.42 21.04 -17.21
CA SER A 267 36.54 21.73 -16.61
C SER A 267 36.15 22.50 -15.35
N ALA A 268 37.09 22.50 -14.42
CA ALA A 268 37.10 23.30 -13.20
C ALA A 268 36.96 24.81 -13.49
N LEU A 269 36.18 25.48 -12.63
CA LEU A 269 36.40 26.89 -12.28
C LEU A 269 36.01 27.11 -10.82
N LEU A 270 37.06 27.41 -10.05
CA LEU A 270 37.06 28.01 -8.73
C LEU A 270 36.42 29.43 -8.78
N ARG A 271 35.47 29.71 -7.87
CA ARG A 271 35.53 30.81 -6.89
C ARG A 271 34.24 30.79 -6.06
#